data_0ac62bed09939a5a8dd9fa809e37ea7c
#
_entry.id   0ac62bed09939a5a8dd9fa809e37ea7c
#
_cell.length_a   1.000
_cell.length_b   1.000
_cell.length_c   1.000
_cell.angle_alpha   90.00
_cell.angle_beta   90.00
_cell.angle_gamma   90.00
#
_symmetry.space_group_name_H-M   'P 1'
#
loop_
_entity.id
_entity.type
_entity.pdbx_description
1 polymer ?
#
loop_
_entity_poly.entity_id
_entity_poly.type
_entity_poly.pdbx_seq_one_letter_code
_entity_poly.pdbx_strand_id
1 'polypeptide(L)'
;MTSIGPAPQWRGIIEEYRARLPVSADTPVVTLGEGGTPLVRSDALSAETGSEVWLKYDGANPTGSFKDRGMTLAISKALEEGAKAVVCASTGNTSASAAAYAAKAGLTCGVLVPKGKIALGKMAQTLVHGARVLEVDGNFDASLELAKGLADRYPVTLVNSVNVYRLQGQKTAAFEICDALGRPPDIHLVPVGNAGNISSHWLGYTEYLEAGVIHDPPRLFGFQAQGAAPIVLGEAVKDPQTIATAIRIGNPASWEKAVAAAKESEGAILAVTDREILAAYRRVAREGLFAEPASAASVAGLLHLHAEGKLAADATVVCVLTGHGLKDPEWAISGAAVPRTVSPDPAAVAAELGL
;
A
#
# COMPACT_ATOMS: atom_id res chain seq x y z
N MET A 1 -26.07 17.92 32.54
CA MET A 1 -25.27 16.81 31.99
C MET A 1 -25.45 16.84 30.48
N THR A 2 -24.50 17.36 29.74
CA THR A 2 -24.52 17.29 28.26
C THR A 2 -24.33 15.83 27.87
N SER A 3 -25.31 15.22 27.22
CA SER A 3 -25.20 13.87 26.66
C SER A 3 -24.08 13.86 25.64
N ILE A 4 -23.02 13.11 25.88
CA ILE A 4 -21.98 12.85 24.89
C ILE A 4 -22.65 11.93 23.85
N GLY A 5 -23.03 12.50 22.68
CA GLY A 5 -23.42 11.70 21.54
C GLY A 5 -22.26 10.79 21.08
N PRO A 6 -22.54 9.66 20.43
CA PRO A 6 -21.46 8.82 19.88
C PRO A 6 -20.60 9.65 18.92
N ALA A 7 -19.27 9.54 19.06
CA ALA A 7 -18.36 10.14 18.11
C ALA A 7 -18.63 9.56 16.70
N PRO A 8 -18.50 10.36 15.63
CA PRO A 8 -18.67 9.85 14.27
C PRO A 8 -17.67 8.70 14.04
N GLN A 9 -18.20 7.53 13.75
CA GLN A 9 -17.39 6.36 13.46
C GLN A 9 -17.03 6.33 11.98
N TRP A 10 -15.78 6.03 11.65
CA TRP A 10 -15.35 5.77 10.28
C TRP A 10 -16.12 4.57 9.70
N ARG A 11 -16.70 4.72 8.50
CA ARG A 11 -17.61 3.72 7.90
C ARG A 11 -17.03 3.03 6.67
N GLY A 12 -15.75 3.26 6.37
CA GLY A 12 -15.08 2.78 5.16
C GLY A 12 -15.16 3.80 4.01
N ILE A 13 -14.21 3.68 3.07
CA ILE A 13 -14.00 4.70 2.03
C ILE A 13 -15.22 4.92 1.12
N ILE A 14 -16.04 3.89 0.87
CA ILE A 14 -17.21 4.03 0.00
C ILE A 14 -18.25 4.95 0.65
N GLU A 15 -18.49 4.80 1.95
CA GLU A 15 -19.45 5.64 2.66
C GLU A 15 -18.93 7.07 2.89
N GLU A 16 -17.63 7.22 3.20
CA GLU A 16 -17.04 8.54 3.46
C GLU A 16 -16.86 9.38 2.18
N TYR A 17 -16.56 8.72 1.06
CA TYR A 17 -16.28 9.41 -0.22
C TYR A 17 -17.25 9.01 -1.34
N ARG A 18 -18.48 8.61 -1.02
CA ARG A 18 -19.49 8.13 -1.97
C ARG A 18 -19.68 9.08 -3.17
N ALA A 19 -19.75 10.38 -2.93
CA ALA A 19 -19.93 11.39 -3.98
C ALA A 19 -18.74 11.49 -4.96
N ARG A 20 -17.60 10.89 -4.62
CA ARG A 20 -16.37 10.94 -5.41
C ARG A 20 -15.95 9.57 -5.97
N LEU A 21 -16.75 8.55 -5.70
CA LEU A 21 -16.49 7.19 -6.16
C LEU A 21 -17.52 6.77 -7.21
N PRO A 22 -17.17 5.88 -8.14
CA PRO A 22 -18.08 5.42 -9.20
C PRO A 22 -19.10 4.40 -8.66
N VAL A 23 -19.90 4.84 -7.69
CA VAL A 23 -20.96 4.05 -7.04
C VAL A 23 -22.30 4.78 -7.14
N SER A 24 -23.38 4.01 -7.22
CA SER A 24 -24.76 4.51 -7.18
C SER A 24 -25.38 4.29 -5.78
N ALA A 25 -26.63 4.70 -5.61
CA ALA A 25 -27.40 4.41 -4.41
C ALA A 25 -27.60 2.89 -4.22
N ASP A 26 -27.69 2.15 -5.32
CA ASP A 26 -27.97 0.70 -5.36
C ASP A 26 -26.69 -0.14 -5.27
N THR A 27 -25.49 0.45 -5.34
CA THR A 27 -24.22 -0.28 -5.23
C THR A 27 -24.11 -0.93 -3.85
N PRO A 28 -24.01 -2.27 -3.75
CA PRO A 28 -23.80 -2.95 -2.48
C PRO A 28 -22.47 -2.54 -1.86
N VAL A 29 -22.48 -2.13 -0.60
CA VAL A 29 -21.24 -1.71 0.08
C VAL A 29 -20.63 -2.88 0.84
N VAL A 30 -19.52 -3.39 0.31
CA VAL A 30 -18.72 -4.41 0.96
C VAL A 30 -17.54 -3.77 1.66
N THR A 31 -17.65 -3.52 2.94
CA THR A 31 -16.60 -2.85 3.73
C THR A 31 -16.18 -3.68 4.94
N LEU A 32 -14.93 -3.54 5.32
CA LEU A 32 -14.31 -3.98 6.56
C LEU A 32 -13.83 -2.78 7.40
N GLY A 33 -14.22 -1.55 7.03
CA GLY A 33 -13.80 -0.31 7.67
C GLY A 33 -12.43 0.18 7.18
N GLU A 34 -12.05 -0.14 5.95
CA GLU A 34 -10.81 0.31 5.31
C GLU A 34 -10.79 1.83 5.12
N GLY A 35 -9.58 2.37 5.04
CA GLY A 35 -9.36 3.82 5.04
C GLY A 35 -9.37 4.42 6.45
N GLY A 36 -9.45 5.75 6.57
CA GLY A 36 -9.29 6.44 7.85
C GLY A 36 -7.98 6.11 8.55
N THR A 37 -6.96 5.71 7.78
CA THR A 37 -5.69 5.24 8.33
C THR A 37 -4.91 6.39 8.99
N PRO A 38 -4.11 6.08 10.03
CA PRO A 38 -3.36 7.11 10.74
C PRO A 38 -2.45 7.93 9.82
N LEU A 39 -2.43 9.24 10.05
CA LEU A 39 -1.42 10.16 9.56
C LEU A 39 -0.58 10.58 10.77
N VAL A 40 0.60 10.00 10.93
CA VAL A 40 1.44 10.12 12.12
C VAL A 40 2.59 11.09 11.84
N ARG A 41 2.74 12.12 12.66
CA ARG A 41 3.90 13.02 12.57
C ARG A 41 5.15 12.28 13.01
N SER A 42 6.23 12.39 12.26
CA SER A 42 7.54 11.85 12.61
C SER A 42 8.43 12.97 13.12
N ASP A 43 8.62 13.04 14.42
CA ASP A 43 9.47 14.08 15.02
C ASP A 43 10.95 13.86 14.71
N ALA A 44 11.42 12.61 14.67
CA ALA A 44 12.80 12.28 14.36
C ALA A 44 13.17 12.62 12.90
N LEU A 45 12.34 12.24 11.93
CA LEU A 45 12.57 12.59 10.52
C LEU A 45 12.41 14.09 10.28
N SER A 46 11.47 14.75 10.98
CA SER A 46 11.29 16.19 10.87
C SER A 46 12.53 16.95 11.39
N ALA A 47 13.06 16.56 12.53
CA ALA A 47 14.27 17.18 13.09
C ALA A 47 15.50 16.96 12.20
N GLU A 48 15.62 15.79 11.55
CA GLU A 48 16.74 15.47 10.67
C GLU A 48 16.68 16.22 9.34
N THR A 49 15.49 16.33 8.75
CA THR A 49 15.33 16.88 7.40
C THR A 49 15.06 18.39 7.38
N GLY A 50 14.68 18.98 8.51
CA GLY A 50 14.22 20.37 8.60
C GLY A 50 12.84 20.60 7.96
N SER A 51 12.11 19.52 7.62
CA SER A 51 10.78 19.54 7.00
C SER A 51 9.75 19.01 8.01
N GLU A 52 8.46 19.32 7.81
CA GLU A 52 7.38 18.71 8.59
C GLU A 52 6.99 17.35 7.98
N VAL A 53 7.48 16.24 8.55
CA VAL A 53 7.31 14.90 7.99
C VAL A 53 6.15 14.16 8.64
N TRP A 54 5.26 13.64 7.80
CA TRP A 54 4.12 12.81 8.16
C TRP A 54 4.18 11.44 7.50
N LEU A 55 3.78 10.42 8.24
CA LEU A 55 3.74 9.02 7.81
C LEU A 55 2.27 8.59 7.65
N LYS A 56 1.80 8.42 6.40
CA LYS A 56 0.46 7.85 6.11
C LYS A 56 0.53 6.34 6.22
N TYR A 57 0.03 5.80 7.33
CA TYR A 57 0.20 4.39 7.68
C TYR A 57 -0.95 3.52 7.15
N ASP A 58 -0.93 3.18 5.88
CA ASP A 58 -1.88 2.27 5.24
C ASP A 58 -1.72 0.79 5.65
N GLY A 59 -0.68 0.47 6.38
CA GLY A 59 -0.55 -0.81 7.09
C GLY A 59 -1.61 -1.05 8.15
N ALA A 60 -2.32 -0.02 8.60
CA ALA A 60 -3.44 -0.10 9.54
C ALA A 60 -4.78 -0.51 8.89
N ASN A 61 -4.85 -0.67 7.58
CA ASN A 61 -6.03 -1.21 6.92
C ASN A 61 -6.36 -2.65 7.38
N PRO A 62 -7.60 -3.13 7.27
CA PRO A 62 -8.06 -4.41 7.83
C PRO A 62 -7.21 -5.64 7.49
N THR A 63 -6.73 -5.76 6.24
CA THR A 63 -5.83 -6.86 5.87
C THR A 63 -4.35 -6.49 5.93
N GLY A 64 -4.03 -5.31 6.46
CA GLY A 64 -2.66 -4.87 6.67
C GLY A 64 -2.02 -4.20 5.46
N SER A 65 -2.77 -3.65 4.50
CA SER A 65 -2.18 -2.89 3.39
C SER A 65 -3.19 -1.98 2.67
N PHE A 66 -2.67 -0.99 1.93
CA PHE A 66 -3.43 -0.10 1.06
C PHE A 66 -4.31 -0.81 0.01
N LYS A 67 -4.07 -2.12 -0.22
CA LYS A 67 -4.86 -2.89 -1.20
C LYS A 67 -6.34 -2.91 -0.86
N ASP A 68 -6.69 -2.79 0.41
CA ASP A 68 -8.06 -2.81 0.89
C ASP A 68 -8.90 -1.66 0.33
N ARG A 69 -8.31 -0.47 0.18
CA ARG A 69 -8.98 0.69 -0.44
C ARG A 69 -9.53 0.39 -1.84
N GLY A 70 -8.71 -0.23 -2.68
CA GLY A 70 -9.15 -0.61 -4.01
C GLY A 70 -10.02 -1.87 -4.01
N MET A 71 -9.84 -2.76 -3.05
CA MET A 71 -10.55 -4.02 -3.04
C MET A 71 -12.00 -3.88 -2.59
N THR A 72 -12.29 -3.05 -1.60
CA THR A 72 -13.67 -2.75 -1.19
C THR A 72 -14.52 -2.30 -2.38
N LEU A 73 -13.99 -1.39 -3.20
CA LEU A 73 -14.71 -0.88 -4.37
C LEU A 73 -14.82 -1.93 -5.49
N ALA A 74 -13.73 -2.65 -5.78
CA ALA A 74 -13.73 -3.69 -6.81
C ALA A 74 -14.71 -4.83 -6.49
N ILE A 75 -14.81 -5.25 -5.22
CA ILE A 75 -15.74 -6.29 -4.79
C ILE A 75 -17.18 -5.78 -4.76
N SER A 76 -17.41 -4.55 -4.32
CA SER A 76 -18.75 -3.92 -4.33
C SER A 76 -19.28 -3.83 -5.76
N LYS A 77 -18.45 -3.41 -6.71
CA LYS A 77 -18.81 -3.37 -8.14
C LYS A 77 -18.98 -4.76 -8.74
N ALA A 78 -18.16 -5.73 -8.36
CA ALA A 78 -18.34 -7.12 -8.82
C ALA A 78 -19.71 -7.68 -8.40
N LEU A 79 -20.16 -7.40 -7.17
CA LEU A 79 -21.51 -7.77 -6.71
C LEU A 79 -22.60 -7.06 -7.51
N GLU A 80 -22.48 -5.76 -7.71
CA GLU A 80 -23.42 -4.96 -8.50
C GLU A 80 -23.58 -5.51 -9.93
N GLU A 81 -22.45 -5.94 -10.52
CA GLU A 81 -22.39 -6.54 -11.86
C GLU A 81 -22.82 -8.03 -11.90
N GLY A 82 -23.20 -8.62 -10.76
CA GLY A 82 -23.71 -9.98 -10.66
C GLY A 82 -22.65 -11.08 -10.74
N ALA A 83 -21.39 -10.77 -10.45
CA ALA A 83 -20.31 -11.75 -10.40
C ALA A 83 -20.61 -12.87 -9.38
N LYS A 84 -20.24 -14.09 -9.72
CA LYS A 84 -20.35 -15.26 -8.82
C LYS A 84 -19.04 -15.56 -8.09
N ALA A 85 -17.94 -15.07 -8.63
CA ALA A 85 -16.62 -15.24 -8.06
C ALA A 85 -15.72 -14.06 -8.44
N VAL A 86 -14.63 -13.93 -7.71
CA VAL A 86 -13.52 -13.04 -8.08
C VAL A 86 -12.25 -13.85 -8.22
N VAL A 87 -11.34 -13.40 -9.07
CA VAL A 87 -10.06 -14.06 -9.31
C VAL A 87 -8.93 -13.05 -9.31
N CYS A 88 -7.77 -13.46 -8.78
CA CYS A 88 -6.53 -12.70 -8.92
C CYS A 88 -5.32 -13.61 -9.08
N ALA A 89 -4.29 -13.11 -9.77
CA ALA A 89 -2.95 -13.70 -9.79
C ALA A 89 -2.07 -12.93 -8.78
N SER A 90 -1.82 -13.49 -7.60
CA SER A 90 -1.00 -12.84 -6.56
C SER A 90 -0.68 -13.78 -5.41
N THR A 91 0.53 -13.68 -4.84
CA THR A 91 0.96 -14.37 -3.62
C THR A 91 1.09 -13.45 -2.40
N GLY A 92 0.62 -12.20 -2.49
CA GLY A 92 0.91 -11.17 -1.48
C GLY A 92 -0.32 -10.37 -1.06
N ASN A 93 -0.12 -9.05 -0.83
CA ASN A 93 -1.15 -8.16 -0.30
C ASN A 93 -2.46 -8.14 -1.11
N THR A 94 -2.39 -8.34 -2.43
CA THR A 94 -3.60 -8.37 -3.27
C THR A 94 -4.45 -9.60 -3.01
N SER A 95 -3.85 -10.80 -2.90
CA SER A 95 -4.61 -12.03 -2.63
C SER A 95 -5.20 -12.03 -1.22
N ALA A 96 -4.47 -11.53 -0.22
CA ALA A 96 -4.98 -11.40 1.15
C ALA A 96 -6.22 -10.48 1.20
N SER A 97 -6.15 -9.32 0.55
CA SER A 97 -7.25 -8.37 0.47
C SER A 97 -8.44 -8.96 -0.32
N ALA A 98 -8.19 -9.57 -1.51
CA ALA A 98 -9.23 -10.20 -2.31
C ALA A 98 -9.98 -11.28 -1.54
N ALA A 99 -9.27 -12.15 -0.83
CA ALA A 99 -9.86 -13.22 -0.02
C ALA A 99 -10.77 -12.68 1.10
N ALA A 100 -10.29 -11.65 1.84
CA ALA A 100 -11.04 -11.07 2.95
C ALA A 100 -12.34 -10.39 2.46
N TYR A 101 -12.26 -9.55 1.43
CA TYR A 101 -13.44 -8.83 0.92
C TYR A 101 -14.40 -9.75 0.16
N ALA A 102 -13.90 -10.77 -0.55
CA ALA A 102 -14.74 -11.79 -1.17
C ALA A 102 -15.50 -12.62 -0.11
N ALA A 103 -14.82 -13.02 0.96
CA ALA A 103 -15.47 -13.70 2.11
C ALA A 103 -16.57 -12.83 2.72
N LYS A 104 -16.30 -11.52 2.93
CA LYS A 104 -17.30 -10.56 3.42
C LYS A 104 -18.51 -10.44 2.51
N ALA A 105 -18.28 -10.55 1.19
CA ALA A 105 -19.30 -10.44 0.14
C ALA A 105 -20.06 -11.77 -0.13
N GLY A 106 -19.62 -12.88 0.45
CA GLY A 106 -20.17 -14.21 0.13
C GLY A 106 -19.77 -14.71 -1.27
N LEU A 107 -18.71 -14.14 -1.87
CA LEU A 107 -18.21 -14.54 -3.19
C LEU A 107 -17.12 -15.61 -3.07
N THR A 108 -17.04 -16.50 -4.07
CA THR A 108 -15.87 -17.37 -4.21
C THR A 108 -14.66 -16.54 -4.63
N CYS A 109 -13.52 -16.71 -3.93
CA CYS A 109 -12.25 -16.11 -4.30
C CYS A 109 -11.31 -17.17 -4.87
N GLY A 110 -10.90 -17.03 -6.13
CA GLY A 110 -9.84 -17.81 -6.75
C GLY A 110 -8.53 -17.05 -6.75
N VAL A 111 -7.45 -17.69 -6.29
CA VAL A 111 -6.10 -17.11 -6.29
C VAL A 111 -5.19 -18.02 -7.11
N LEU A 112 -4.69 -17.49 -8.23
CA LEU A 112 -3.80 -18.21 -9.13
C LEU A 112 -2.36 -17.85 -8.81
N VAL A 113 -1.52 -18.86 -8.61
CA VAL A 113 -0.11 -18.68 -8.26
C VAL A 113 0.77 -19.60 -9.12
N PRO A 114 1.98 -19.17 -9.51
CA PRO A 114 2.90 -20.06 -10.20
C PRO A 114 3.28 -21.25 -9.32
N LYS A 115 3.38 -22.45 -9.93
CA LYS A 115 3.77 -23.67 -9.25
C LYS A 115 5.10 -23.51 -8.49
N GLY A 116 5.12 -23.97 -7.24
CA GLY A 116 6.29 -23.88 -6.37
C GLY A 116 6.63 -22.48 -5.85
N LYS A 117 5.73 -21.50 -6.01
CA LYS A 117 5.90 -20.13 -5.50
C LYS A 117 4.98 -19.81 -4.29
N ILE A 118 4.39 -20.83 -3.67
CA ILE A 118 3.58 -20.67 -2.47
C ILE A 118 4.49 -20.57 -1.25
N ALA A 119 4.51 -19.41 -0.61
CA ALA A 119 5.05 -19.22 0.74
C ALA A 119 3.88 -19.24 1.73
N LEU A 120 3.66 -20.34 2.46
CA LEU A 120 2.50 -20.55 3.32
C LEU A 120 2.29 -19.41 4.33
N GLY A 121 3.38 -18.88 4.91
CA GLY A 121 3.30 -17.74 5.84
C GLY A 121 2.72 -16.47 5.20
N LYS A 122 3.13 -16.16 3.96
CA LYS A 122 2.61 -15.01 3.19
C LYS A 122 1.17 -15.25 2.71
N MET A 123 0.75 -16.50 2.56
CA MET A 123 -0.59 -16.89 2.13
C MET A 123 -1.57 -17.13 3.30
N ALA A 124 -1.11 -17.05 4.54
CA ALA A 124 -1.92 -17.38 5.71
C ALA A 124 -3.27 -16.63 5.74
N GLN A 125 -3.27 -15.32 5.51
CA GLN A 125 -4.50 -14.53 5.42
C GLN A 125 -5.40 -14.98 4.27
N THR A 126 -4.85 -15.27 3.09
CA THR A 126 -5.59 -15.74 1.92
C THR A 126 -6.30 -17.07 2.22
N LEU A 127 -5.59 -17.98 2.87
CA LEU A 127 -6.11 -19.32 3.21
C LEU A 127 -7.17 -19.26 4.32
N VAL A 128 -6.93 -18.49 5.40
CA VAL A 128 -7.88 -18.43 6.53
C VAL A 128 -9.21 -17.79 6.14
N HIS A 129 -9.21 -16.88 5.14
CA HIS A 129 -10.43 -16.30 4.57
C HIS A 129 -11.14 -17.22 3.56
N GLY A 130 -10.66 -18.46 3.36
CA GLY A 130 -11.31 -19.48 2.55
C GLY A 130 -11.14 -19.32 1.04
N ALA A 131 -10.15 -18.57 0.57
CA ALA A 131 -9.85 -18.49 -0.86
C ALA A 131 -9.35 -19.84 -1.40
N ARG A 132 -9.74 -20.15 -2.64
CA ARG A 132 -9.25 -21.31 -3.39
C ARG A 132 -7.94 -20.94 -4.08
N VAL A 133 -6.82 -21.40 -3.52
CA VAL A 133 -5.50 -21.19 -4.09
C VAL A 133 -5.19 -22.31 -5.06
N LEU A 134 -4.90 -21.96 -6.31
CA LEU A 134 -4.62 -22.90 -7.40
C LEU A 134 -3.22 -22.64 -7.96
N GLU A 135 -2.39 -23.66 -7.99
CA GLU A 135 -1.09 -23.60 -8.64
C GLU A 135 -1.24 -23.76 -10.16
N VAL A 136 -0.66 -22.84 -10.88
CA VAL A 136 -0.62 -22.83 -12.35
C VAL A 136 0.75 -23.34 -12.80
N ASP A 137 0.78 -24.31 -13.70
CA ASP A 137 2.00 -24.80 -14.31
C ASP A 137 2.54 -23.78 -15.32
N GLY A 138 3.24 -22.78 -14.83
CA GLY A 138 3.72 -21.62 -15.58
C GLY A 138 4.28 -20.54 -14.66
N ASN A 139 4.60 -19.39 -15.23
CA ASN A 139 5.09 -18.22 -14.51
C ASN A 139 3.92 -17.29 -14.08
N PHE A 140 4.27 -16.11 -13.54
CA PHE A 140 3.29 -15.12 -13.10
C PHE A 140 2.43 -14.61 -14.26
N ASP A 141 3.02 -14.39 -15.43
CA ASP A 141 2.30 -13.88 -16.60
C ASP A 141 1.27 -14.90 -17.09
N ALA A 142 1.62 -16.20 -17.11
CA ALA A 142 0.68 -17.28 -17.44
C ALA A 142 -0.49 -17.32 -16.42
N SER A 143 -0.23 -17.13 -15.14
CA SER A 143 -1.27 -17.07 -14.11
C SER A 143 -2.21 -15.86 -14.33
N LEU A 144 -1.66 -14.70 -14.70
CA LEU A 144 -2.43 -13.49 -14.97
C LEU A 144 -3.27 -13.62 -16.26
N GLU A 145 -2.72 -14.16 -17.32
CA GLU A 145 -3.46 -14.43 -18.58
C GLU A 145 -4.58 -15.44 -18.37
N LEU A 146 -4.34 -16.47 -17.55
CA LEU A 146 -5.40 -17.42 -17.18
C LEU A 146 -6.51 -16.72 -16.38
N ALA A 147 -6.16 -15.83 -15.44
CA ALA A 147 -7.13 -15.06 -14.68
C ALA A 147 -7.98 -14.12 -15.57
N LYS A 148 -7.37 -13.47 -16.57
CA LYS A 148 -8.08 -12.67 -17.60
C LYS A 148 -9.03 -13.55 -18.42
N GLY A 149 -8.54 -14.68 -18.93
CA GLY A 149 -9.35 -15.60 -19.73
C GLY A 149 -10.53 -16.21 -18.94
N LEU A 150 -10.44 -16.34 -17.63
CA LEU A 150 -11.58 -16.71 -16.77
C LEU A 150 -12.61 -15.58 -16.71
N ALA A 151 -12.18 -14.33 -16.53
CA ALA A 151 -13.08 -13.18 -16.48
C ALA A 151 -13.81 -12.94 -17.82
N ASP A 152 -13.17 -13.25 -18.96
CA ASP A 152 -13.77 -13.11 -20.29
C ASP A 152 -14.85 -14.16 -20.60
N ARG A 153 -14.81 -15.33 -19.95
CA ARG A 153 -15.65 -16.48 -20.32
C ARG A 153 -16.69 -16.87 -19.27
N TYR A 154 -16.53 -16.43 -18.05
CA TYR A 154 -17.36 -16.82 -16.91
C TYR A 154 -17.78 -15.58 -16.09
N PRO A 155 -18.85 -15.66 -15.29
CA PRO A 155 -19.27 -14.57 -14.40
C PRO A 155 -18.30 -14.39 -13.22
N VAL A 156 -17.06 -14.07 -13.54
CA VAL A 156 -15.92 -13.91 -12.61
C VAL A 156 -15.28 -12.56 -12.87
N THR A 157 -15.04 -11.79 -11.80
CA THR A 157 -14.37 -10.48 -11.91
C THR A 157 -12.90 -10.62 -11.60
N LEU A 158 -12.05 -10.14 -12.49
CA LEU A 158 -10.60 -9.99 -12.25
C LEU A 158 -10.34 -8.81 -11.32
N VAL A 159 -9.68 -9.06 -10.17
CA VAL A 159 -9.39 -8.03 -9.15
C VAL A 159 -7.90 -7.72 -9.00
N ASN A 160 -7.10 -7.95 -10.03
CA ASN A 160 -5.72 -7.49 -10.13
C ASN A 160 -5.63 -5.96 -10.28
N SER A 161 -4.42 -5.40 -10.24
CA SER A 161 -4.18 -3.95 -10.33
C SER A 161 -4.65 -3.28 -11.63
N VAL A 162 -4.95 -4.07 -12.66
CA VAL A 162 -5.55 -3.60 -13.93
C VAL A 162 -7.03 -3.26 -13.81
N ASN A 163 -7.71 -3.69 -12.74
CA ASN A 163 -9.12 -3.35 -12.51
C ASN A 163 -9.26 -1.86 -12.17
N VAL A 164 -10.08 -1.15 -12.94
CA VAL A 164 -10.23 0.31 -12.83
C VAL A 164 -10.77 0.77 -11.47
N TYR A 165 -11.66 -0.02 -10.87
CA TYR A 165 -12.22 0.28 -9.55
C TYR A 165 -11.15 0.24 -8.44
N ARG A 166 -10.07 -0.54 -8.65
CA ARG A 166 -8.93 -0.56 -7.74
C ARG A 166 -8.25 0.80 -7.63
N LEU A 167 -8.04 1.48 -8.75
CA LEU A 167 -7.45 2.82 -8.77
C LEU A 167 -8.38 3.85 -8.11
N GLN A 168 -9.68 3.76 -8.39
CA GLN A 168 -10.69 4.64 -7.82
C GLN A 168 -10.78 4.52 -6.29
N GLY A 169 -10.70 3.33 -5.73
CA GLY A 169 -10.67 3.16 -4.28
C GLY A 169 -9.37 3.67 -3.65
N GLN A 170 -8.22 3.43 -4.30
CA GLN A 170 -6.91 3.84 -3.77
C GLN A 170 -6.71 5.37 -3.76
N LYS A 171 -7.35 6.13 -4.66
CA LYS A 171 -7.24 7.59 -4.69
C LYS A 171 -7.71 8.26 -3.39
N THR A 172 -8.57 7.60 -2.62
CA THR A 172 -9.08 8.13 -1.34
C THR A 172 -7.99 8.39 -0.31
N ALA A 173 -6.82 7.76 -0.43
CA ALA A 173 -5.67 8.07 0.44
C ALA A 173 -5.21 9.54 0.28
N ALA A 174 -5.25 10.09 -0.94
CA ALA A 174 -4.95 11.51 -1.18
C ALA A 174 -6.01 12.43 -0.55
N PHE A 175 -7.29 12.05 -0.62
CA PHE A 175 -8.37 12.77 0.04
C PHE A 175 -8.15 12.83 1.56
N GLU A 176 -7.93 11.67 2.18
CA GLU A 176 -7.68 11.58 3.63
C GLU A 176 -6.49 12.42 4.09
N ILE A 177 -5.42 12.49 3.28
CA ILE A 177 -4.25 13.31 3.59
C ILE A 177 -4.62 14.79 3.59
N CYS A 178 -5.32 15.27 2.54
CA CYS A 178 -5.77 16.65 2.46
C CYS A 178 -6.75 17.00 3.58
N ASP A 179 -7.71 16.11 3.85
CA ASP A 179 -8.73 16.32 4.89
C ASP A 179 -8.09 16.40 6.29
N ALA A 180 -7.08 15.54 6.56
CA ALA A 180 -6.39 15.52 7.85
C ALA A 180 -5.45 16.71 8.06
N LEU A 181 -4.77 17.18 7.01
CA LEU A 181 -3.87 18.34 7.08
C LEU A 181 -4.59 19.68 6.91
N GLY A 182 -5.86 19.67 6.42
CA GLY A 182 -6.57 20.86 6.01
C GLY A 182 -6.03 21.51 4.73
N ARG A 183 -5.03 20.90 4.09
CA ARG A 183 -4.39 21.32 2.85
C ARG A 183 -3.64 20.14 2.23
N PRO A 184 -3.23 20.19 0.94
CA PRO A 184 -2.29 19.20 0.42
C PRO A 184 -0.90 19.36 1.05
N PRO A 185 -0.09 18.30 1.13
CA PRO A 185 1.33 18.44 1.45
C PRO A 185 2.07 19.13 0.31
N ASP A 186 3.26 19.67 0.57
CA ASP A 186 4.12 20.22 -0.49
C ASP A 186 4.78 19.11 -1.31
N ILE A 187 5.11 18.00 -0.63
CA ILE A 187 5.76 16.83 -1.23
C ILE A 187 5.07 15.55 -0.74
N HIS A 188 4.78 14.65 -1.68
CA HIS A 188 4.20 13.34 -1.38
C HIS A 188 5.07 12.21 -1.95
N LEU A 189 5.48 11.28 -1.08
CA LEU A 189 6.44 10.22 -1.37
C LEU A 189 5.78 8.85 -1.31
N VAL A 190 5.88 8.05 -2.38
CA VAL A 190 5.17 6.77 -2.52
C VAL A 190 6.11 5.67 -3.00
N PRO A 191 6.09 4.46 -2.40
CA PRO A 191 6.75 3.29 -2.97
C PRO A 191 6.14 2.89 -4.31
N VAL A 192 6.97 2.54 -5.30
CA VAL A 192 6.52 2.18 -6.64
C VAL A 192 6.92 0.76 -7.01
N GLY A 193 5.94 -0.14 -7.08
CA GLY A 193 6.07 -1.47 -7.68
C GLY A 193 5.27 -1.52 -8.99
N ASN A 194 4.00 -1.95 -8.91
CA ASN A 194 3.11 -2.04 -10.08
C ASN A 194 2.53 -0.67 -10.51
N ALA A 195 3.00 0.40 -9.89
CA ALA A 195 2.74 1.80 -10.21
C ALA A 195 1.28 2.29 -10.04
N GLY A 196 0.33 1.42 -9.71
CA GLY A 196 -1.07 1.79 -9.53
C GLY A 196 -1.30 2.73 -8.35
N ASN A 197 -0.54 2.61 -7.26
CA ASN A 197 -0.73 3.43 -6.06
C ASN A 197 -0.38 4.90 -6.30
N ILE A 198 0.79 5.19 -6.87
CA ILE A 198 1.20 6.54 -7.22
C ILE A 198 0.23 7.19 -8.21
N SER A 199 -0.20 6.43 -9.23
CA SER A 199 -1.21 6.88 -10.21
C SER A 199 -2.55 7.22 -9.56
N SER A 200 -2.95 6.45 -8.55
CA SER A 200 -4.21 6.69 -7.82
C SER A 200 -4.12 7.90 -6.92
N HIS A 201 -3.00 8.12 -6.25
CA HIS A 201 -2.81 9.31 -5.41
C HIS A 201 -2.86 10.58 -6.27
N TRP A 202 -2.21 10.57 -7.43
CA TRP A 202 -2.29 11.67 -8.37
C TRP A 202 -3.73 11.93 -8.84
N LEU A 203 -4.46 10.87 -9.19
CA LEU A 203 -5.89 10.98 -9.53
C LEU A 203 -6.71 11.63 -8.41
N GLY A 204 -6.43 11.32 -7.15
CA GLY A 204 -7.10 11.93 -6.01
C GLY A 204 -6.80 13.43 -5.88
N TYR A 205 -5.53 13.82 -6.00
CA TYR A 205 -5.15 15.22 -5.95
C TYR A 205 -5.73 16.03 -7.12
N THR A 206 -5.73 15.48 -8.34
CA THR A 206 -6.33 16.15 -9.50
C THR A 206 -7.84 16.33 -9.35
N GLU A 207 -8.56 15.35 -8.82
CA GLU A 207 -9.99 15.50 -8.54
C GLU A 207 -10.28 16.55 -7.47
N TYR A 208 -9.46 16.67 -6.43
CA TYR A 208 -9.60 17.71 -5.41
C TYR A 208 -9.27 19.09 -5.97
N LEU A 209 -8.28 19.19 -6.85
CA LEU A 209 -7.95 20.43 -7.55
C LEU A 209 -9.10 20.87 -8.48
N GLU A 210 -9.61 19.97 -9.33
CA GLU A 210 -10.73 20.23 -10.24
C GLU A 210 -12.02 20.60 -9.49
N ALA A 211 -12.23 20.03 -8.32
CA ALA A 211 -13.37 20.35 -7.45
C ALA A 211 -13.16 21.63 -6.61
N GLY A 212 -12.00 22.31 -6.72
CA GLY A 212 -11.68 23.51 -5.96
C GLY A 212 -11.50 23.27 -4.45
N VAL A 213 -11.28 22.02 -4.03
CA VAL A 213 -11.01 21.68 -2.63
C VAL A 213 -9.57 22.03 -2.25
N ILE A 214 -8.64 21.88 -3.18
CA ILE A 214 -7.26 22.34 -3.06
C ILE A 214 -6.92 23.28 -4.20
N HIS A 215 -5.89 24.13 -4.04
CA HIS A 215 -5.47 25.09 -5.06
C HIS A 215 -4.20 24.66 -5.78
N ASP A 216 -3.28 24.01 -5.08
CA ASP A 216 -2.01 23.51 -5.62
C ASP A 216 -1.83 22.04 -5.23
N PRO A 217 -1.63 21.12 -6.17
CA PRO A 217 -1.37 19.72 -5.86
C PRO A 217 0.09 19.54 -5.40
N PRO A 218 0.41 18.48 -4.63
CA PRO A 218 1.78 18.22 -4.18
C PRO A 218 2.70 17.82 -5.34
N ARG A 219 3.99 18.04 -5.16
CA ARG A 219 5.01 17.36 -5.96
C ARG A 219 5.06 15.89 -5.55
N LEU A 220 4.83 14.99 -6.52
CA LEU A 220 4.69 13.57 -6.27
C LEU A 220 5.97 12.81 -6.66
N PHE A 221 6.64 12.20 -5.69
CA PHE A 221 7.82 11.38 -5.93
C PHE A 221 7.53 9.90 -5.70
N GLY A 222 7.89 9.09 -6.70
CA GLY A 222 7.84 7.63 -6.61
C GLY A 222 9.21 7.04 -6.34
N PHE A 223 9.28 5.95 -5.54
CA PHE A 223 10.55 5.28 -5.27
C PHE A 223 10.46 3.79 -5.60
N GLN A 224 11.29 3.36 -6.55
CA GLN A 224 11.52 1.96 -6.89
C GLN A 224 12.74 1.42 -6.13
N ALA A 225 12.75 0.14 -5.82
CA ALA A 225 13.98 -0.50 -5.36
C ALA A 225 14.97 -0.64 -6.53
N GLN A 226 16.24 -0.30 -6.35
CA GLN A 226 17.25 -0.25 -7.43
C GLN A 226 17.33 -1.55 -8.25
N GLY A 227 17.22 -2.71 -7.64
CA GLY A 227 17.20 -4.00 -8.34
C GLY A 227 15.85 -4.36 -8.99
N ALA A 228 14.86 -3.47 -8.90
CA ALA A 228 13.52 -3.60 -9.49
C ALA A 228 12.99 -2.21 -9.91
N ALA A 229 13.76 -1.48 -10.72
CA ALA A 229 13.52 -0.10 -11.08
C ALA A 229 13.28 0.11 -12.60
N PRO A 230 12.33 -0.61 -13.23
CA PRO A 230 12.11 -0.56 -14.66
C PRO A 230 11.76 0.84 -15.17
N ILE A 231 10.97 1.63 -14.42
CA ILE A 231 10.60 3.00 -14.85
C ILE A 231 11.82 3.93 -14.88
N VAL A 232 12.71 3.79 -13.88
CA VAL A 232 13.95 4.59 -13.82
C VAL A 232 14.91 4.19 -14.94
N LEU A 233 14.98 2.90 -15.27
CA LEU A 233 15.81 2.38 -16.36
C LEU A 233 15.23 2.66 -17.76
N GLY A 234 13.91 2.90 -17.87
CA GLY A 234 13.21 3.06 -19.13
C GLY A 234 12.89 1.73 -19.86
N GLU A 235 13.16 0.60 -19.23
CA GLU A 235 12.92 -0.74 -19.79
C GLU A 235 12.52 -1.76 -18.73
N ALA A 236 11.85 -2.84 -19.14
CA ALA A 236 11.41 -3.91 -18.24
C ALA A 236 12.63 -4.70 -17.68
N VAL A 237 12.59 -5.01 -16.39
CA VAL A 237 13.59 -5.84 -15.70
C VAL A 237 13.10 -7.29 -15.67
N LYS A 238 13.81 -8.21 -16.31
CA LYS A 238 13.38 -9.63 -16.45
C LYS A 238 13.43 -10.39 -15.13
N ASP A 239 14.44 -10.12 -14.29
CA ASP A 239 14.63 -10.79 -12.99
C ASP A 239 14.84 -9.75 -11.89
N PRO A 240 13.76 -9.08 -11.44
CA PRO A 240 13.86 -8.06 -10.42
C PRO A 240 14.25 -8.65 -9.08
N GLN A 241 15.24 -8.04 -8.41
CA GLN A 241 15.76 -8.48 -7.13
C GLN A 241 15.72 -7.35 -6.12
N THR A 242 15.07 -7.56 -4.97
CA THR A 242 15.05 -6.63 -3.85
C THR A 242 14.48 -7.30 -2.60
N ILE A 243 14.89 -6.81 -1.43
CA ILE A 243 14.31 -7.14 -0.13
C ILE A 243 12.85 -6.64 0.00
N ALA A 244 12.50 -5.60 -0.74
CA ALA A 244 11.18 -4.97 -0.74
C ALA A 244 10.20 -5.77 -1.62
N THR A 245 9.81 -6.97 -1.17
CA THR A 245 9.10 -7.98 -2.00
C THR A 245 7.80 -7.45 -2.62
N ALA A 246 7.06 -6.55 -1.95
CA ALA A 246 5.80 -5.99 -2.46
C ALA A 246 5.99 -5.01 -3.64
N ILE A 247 7.20 -4.48 -3.85
CA ILE A 247 7.58 -3.64 -5.01
C ILE A 247 8.58 -4.32 -5.94
N ARG A 248 8.83 -5.62 -5.79
CA ARG A 248 9.69 -6.42 -6.67
C ARG A 248 8.97 -6.73 -8.00
N ILE A 249 8.81 -5.71 -8.81
CA ILE A 249 8.06 -5.74 -10.08
C ILE A 249 8.98 -5.31 -11.22
N GLY A 250 9.13 -6.18 -12.22
CA GLY A 250 9.98 -5.91 -13.37
C GLY A 250 9.26 -5.22 -14.54
N ASN A 251 7.93 -5.30 -14.60
CA ASN A 251 7.13 -4.66 -15.64
C ASN A 251 5.81 -4.12 -15.04
N PRO A 252 5.76 -2.86 -14.60
CA PRO A 252 4.61 -2.26 -13.95
C PRO A 252 3.39 -2.14 -14.87
N ALA A 253 2.22 -2.60 -14.42
CA ALA A 253 0.98 -2.51 -15.19
C ALA A 253 0.46 -1.06 -15.39
N SER A 254 0.85 -0.14 -14.51
CA SER A 254 0.43 1.28 -14.59
C SER A 254 1.60 2.20 -14.94
N TRP A 255 2.56 1.72 -15.74
CA TRP A 255 3.78 2.44 -16.11
C TRP A 255 3.52 3.85 -16.62
N GLU A 256 2.79 3.97 -17.71
CA GLU A 256 2.51 5.25 -18.36
C GLU A 256 1.79 6.24 -17.42
N LYS A 257 0.82 5.75 -16.64
CA LYS A 257 0.08 6.57 -15.68
C LYS A 257 0.99 7.11 -14.58
N ALA A 258 1.95 6.31 -14.11
CA ALA A 258 2.88 6.74 -13.07
C ALA A 258 3.89 7.77 -13.60
N VAL A 259 4.37 7.59 -14.83
CA VAL A 259 5.26 8.56 -15.48
C VAL A 259 4.52 9.88 -15.73
N ALA A 260 3.27 9.83 -16.18
CA ALA A 260 2.43 11.01 -16.34
C ALA A 260 2.20 11.72 -14.99
N ALA A 261 1.83 10.99 -13.93
CA ALA A 261 1.62 11.53 -12.60
C ALA A 261 2.87 12.26 -12.05
N ALA A 262 4.04 11.64 -12.18
CA ALA A 262 5.30 12.24 -11.74
C ALA A 262 5.64 13.52 -12.56
N LYS A 263 5.41 13.50 -13.86
CA LYS A 263 5.68 14.65 -14.74
C LYS A 263 4.72 15.81 -14.48
N GLU A 264 3.42 15.52 -14.40
CA GLU A 264 2.35 16.52 -14.20
C GLU A 264 2.42 17.18 -12.82
N SER A 265 2.89 16.45 -11.80
CA SER A 265 3.11 16.96 -10.44
C SER A 265 4.45 17.66 -10.23
N GLU A 266 5.27 17.85 -11.29
CA GLU A 266 6.65 18.36 -11.18
C GLU A 266 7.52 17.54 -10.21
N GLY A 267 7.19 16.25 -10.02
CA GLY A 267 7.94 15.28 -9.25
C GLY A 267 8.84 14.40 -10.11
N ALA A 268 9.15 13.20 -9.61
CA ALA A 268 9.98 12.23 -10.32
C ALA A 268 9.73 10.80 -9.81
N ILE A 269 10.13 9.78 -10.61
CA ILE A 269 10.30 8.42 -10.13
C ILE A 269 11.80 8.13 -10.06
N LEU A 270 12.27 7.78 -8.88
CA LEU A 270 13.67 7.55 -8.55
C LEU A 270 13.89 6.14 -8.02
N ALA A 271 15.16 5.73 -7.87
CA ALA A 271 15.51 4.46 -7.29
C ALA A 271 16.23 4.65 -5.94
N VAL A 272 15.96 3.76 -5.00
CA VAL A 272 16.67 3.63 -3.72
C VAL A 272 17.24 2.23 -3.59
N THR A 273 18.38 2.09 -2.94
CA THR A 273 19.05 0.80 -2.73
C THR A 273 18.36 0.01 -1.61
N ASP A 274 18.53 -1.31 -1.62
CA ASP A 274 18.07 -2.17 -0.52
C ASP A 274 18.69 -1.78 0.83
N ARG A 275 19.91 -1.24 0.83
CA ARG A 275 20.57 -0.73 2.04
C ARG A 275 19.86 0.51 2.60
N GLU A 276 19.47 1.45 1.75
CA GLU A 276 18.70 2.64 2.12
C GLU A 276 17.30 2.26 2.62
N ILE A 277 16.64 1.33 1.93
CA ILE A 277 15.33 0.79 2.34
C ILE A 277 15.43 0.17 3.73
N LEU A 278 16.44 -0.68 3.99
CA LEU A 278 16.63 -1.34 5.28
C LEU A 278 16.98 -0.34 6.40
N ALA A 279 17.76 0.70 6.10
CA ALA A 279 18.05 1.78 7.04
C ALA A 279 16.77 2.56 7.42
N ALA A 280 15.98 2.94 6.42
CA ALA A 280 14.68 3.60 6.61
C ALA A 280 13.68 2.72 7.37
N TYR A 281 13.60 1.43 7.04
CA TYR A 281 12.78 0.43 7.73
C TYR A 281 13.06 0.41 9.24
N ARG A 282 14.35 0.36 9.63
CA ARG A 282 14.75 0.39 11.03
C ARG A 282 14.44 1.72 11.72
N ARG A 283 14.47 2.83 10.99
CA ARG A 283 14.11 4.16 11.51
C ARG A 283 12.62 4.24 11.84
N VAL A 284 11.77 3.87 10.89
CA VAL A 284 10.32 3.81 11.06
C VAL A 284 9.96 2.93 12.27
N ALA A 285 10.62 1.77 12.42
CA ALA A 285 10.41 0.88 13.55
C ALA A 285 10.78 1.51 14.90
N ARG A 286 11.82 2.36 14.96
CA ARG A 286 12.20 3.09 16.19
C ARG A 286 11.19 4.16 16.60
N GLU A 287 10.38 4.63 15.67
CA GLU A 287 9.25 5.53 15.93
C GLU A 287 7.95 4.79 16.29
N GLY A 288 8.04 3.46 16.49
CA GLY A 288 6.90 2.63 16.92
C GLY A 288 6.00 2.14 15.80
N LEU A 289 6.33 2.39 14.52
CA LEU A 289 5.55 1.94 13.39
C LEU A 289 6.17 0.68 12.76
N PHE A 290 5.39 -0.40 12.71
CA PHE A 290 5.83 -1.65 12.11
C PHE A 290 5.30 -1.79 10.68
N ALA A 291 6.10 -1.36 9.70
CA ALA A 291 5.76 -1.40 8.28
C ALA A 291 6.57 -2.49 7.53
N GLU A 292 6.08 -2.99 6.40
CA GLU A 292 6.84 -3.89 5.53
C GLU A 292 8.04 -3.17 4.86
N PRO A 293 9.12 -3.87 4.47
CA PRO A 293 10.28 -3.24 3.84
C PRO A 293 9.94 -2.38 2.62
N ALA A 294 8.99 -2.81 1.80
CA ALA A 294 8.53 -2.06 0.63
C ALA A 294 7.98 -0.67 0.99
N SER A 295 7.32 -0.54 2.15
CA SER A 295 6.80 0.73 2.66
C SER A 295 7.92 1.72 2.96
N ALA A 296 9.04 1.24 3.47
CA ALA A 296 10.17 2.07 3.84
C ALA A 296 10.88 2.74 2.64
N ALA A 297 10.57 2.34 1.40
CA ALA A 297 11.12 2.97 0.20
C ALA A 297 10.73 4.45 0.10
N SER A 298 9.54 4.87 0.58
CA SER A 298 9.16 6.28 0.65
C SER A 298 10.02 7.09 1.62
N VAL A 299 10.33 6.52 2.79
CA VAL A 299 11.20 7.15 3.79
C VAL A 299 12.67 7.13 3.34
N ALA A 300 13.14 6.06 2.68
CA ALA A 300 14.46 6.03 2.04
C ALA A 300 14.56 7.15 0.99
N GLY A 301 13.49 7.36 0.22
CA GLY A 301 13.39 8.44 -0.74
C GLY A 301 13.41 9.82 -0.12
N LEU A 302 12.74 10.03 1.02
CA LEU A 302 12.81 11.27 1.79
C LEU A 302 14.27 11.62 2.15
N LEU A 303 14.97 10.64 2.74
CA LEU A 303 16.37 10.82 3.15
C LEU A 303 17.31 11.04 1.96
N HIS A 304 17.02 10.37 0.83
CA HIS A 304 17.74 10.58 -0.43
C HIS A 304 17.57 12.02 -0.97
N LEU A 305 16.32 12.53 -1.03
CA LEU A 305 16.05 13.91 -1.45
C LEU A 305 16.66 14.93 -0.49
N HIS A 306 16.65 14.65 0.81
CA HIS A 306 17.32 15.50 1.80
C HIS A 306 18.81 15.57 1.57
N ALA A 307 19.48 14.44 1.39
CA ALA A 307 20.92 14.36 1.13
C ALA A 307 21.35 15.08 -0.15
N GLU A 308 20.45 15.14 -1.14
CA GLU A 308 20.65 15.87 -2.39
C GLU A 308 20.28 17.37 -2.32
N GLY A 309 19.83 17.88 -1.17
CA GLY A 309 19.38 19.25 -0.99
C GLY A 309 18.11 19.61 -1.79
N LYS A 310 17.29 18.63 -2.12
CA LYS A 310 16.05 18.78 -2.91
C LYS A 310 14.78 18.99 -2.06
N LEU A 311 14.91 18.95 -0.74
CA LEU A 311 13.81 19.31 0.16
C LEU A 311 13.92 20.80 0.53
N ALA A 312 12.81 21.52 0.36
CA ALA A 312 12.73 22.87 0.89
C ALA A 312 12.62 22.83 2.42
N ALA A 313 13.26 23.77 3.10
CA ALA A 313 13.06 23.95 4.53
C ALA A 313 11.57 24.24 4.83
N ASP A 314 11.07 23.72 5.96
CA ASP A 314 9.69 23.88 6.39
C ASP A 314 8.62 23.28 5.47
N ALA A 315 9.01 22.50 4.43
CA ALA A 315 8.05 21.80 3.58
C ALA A 315 7.28 20.73 4.38
N THR A 316 5.98 20.63 4.14
CA THR A 316 5.17 19.50 4.63
C THR A 316 5.33 18.32 3.70
N VAL A 317 5.87 17.23 4.21
CA VAL A 317 6.17 16.02 3.44
C VAL A 317 5.36 14.84 3.98
N VAL A 318 4.68 14.12 3.09
CA VAL A 318 3.98 12.88 3.44
C VAL A 318 4.67 11.69 2.81
N CYS A 319 5.08 10.71 3.64
CA CYS A 319 5.57 9.41 3.20
C CYS A 319 4.48 8.35 3.39
N VAL A 320 4.17 7.56 2.36
CA VAL A 320 3.18 6.48 2.46
C VAL A 320 3.84 5.20 2.93
N LEU A 321 3.36 4.66 4.04
CA LEU A 321 3.69 3.33 4.54
C LEU A 321 2.60 2.35 4.10
N THR A 322 2.85 1.65 3.01
CA THR A 322 1.86 0.92 2.21
C THR A 322 1.34 -0.37 2.83
N GLY A 323 2.09 -0.99 3.74
CA GLY A 323 1.72 -2.26 4.36
C GLY A 323 2.35 -2.48 5.73
N HIS A 324 1.70 -3.32 6.52
CA HIS A 324 2.10 -3.69 7.88
C HIS A 324 3.32 -4.64 7.87
N GLY A 325 4.18 -4.55 8.86
CA GLY A 325 5.40 -5.36 8.96
C GLY A 325 5.17 -6.87 8.97
N LEU A 326 4.05 -7.35 9.48
CA LEU A 326 3.67 -8.77 9.44
C LEU A 326 3.40 -9.32 8.04
N LYS A 327 3.33 -8.47 7.01
CA LYS A 327 3.22 -8.91 5.60
C LYS A 327 4.53 -9.50 5.07
N ASP A 328 5.66 -9.08 5.66
CA ASP A 328 7.00 -9.56 5.31
C ASP A 328 7.93 -9.57 6.56
N PRO A 329 7.65 -10.46 7.55
CA PRO A 329 8.30 -10.42 8.85
C PRO A 329 9.75 -10.94 8.85
N GLU A 330 10.20 -11.58 7.77
CA GLU A 330 11.52 -12.21 7.68
C GLU A 330 12.67 -11.24 7.98
N TRP A 331 12.56 -10.00 7.52
CA TRP A 331 13.56 -8.95 7.74
C TRP A 331 13.57 -8.40 9.18
N ALA A 332 12.43 -8.41 9.86
CA ALA A 332 12.37 -8.09 11.29
C ALA A 332 13.10 -9.15 12.11
N ILE A 333 12.88 -10.42 11.76
CA ILE A 333 13.48 -11.57 12.47
C ILE A 333 14.98 -11.69 12.17
N SER A 334 15.40 -11.55 10.90
CA SER A 334 16.81 -11.71 10.49
C SER A 334 17.76 -10.69 11.13
N GLY A 335 17.25 -9.53 11.54
CA GLY A 335 18.03 -8.49 12.22
C GLY A 335 17.87 -8.47 13.75
N ALA A 336 17.08 -9.39 14.31
CA ALA A 336 16.80 -9.43 15.74
C ALA A 336 17.96 -10.12 16.50
N ALA A 337 18.24 -9.59 17.70
CA ALA A 337 19.12 -10.28 18.63
C ALA A 337 18.46 -11.59 19.12
N VAL A 338 19.26 -12.64 19.27
CA VAL A 338 18.78 -13.90 19.85
C VAL A 338 18.36 -13.62 21.31
N PRO A 339 17.15 -14.03 21.73
CA PRO A 339 16.72 -13.89 23.11
C PRO A 339 17.72 -14.52 24.09
N ARG A 340 18.09 -13.78 25.13
CA ARG A 340 18.97 -14.30 26.18
C ARG A 340 18.14 -14.95 27.27
N THR A 341 18.61 -16.10 27.74
CA THR A 341 18.05 -16.74 28.93
C THR A 341 18.71 -16.13 30.16
N VAL A 342 17.88 -15.65 31.09
CA VAL A 342 18.32 -15.13 32.38
C VAL A 342 17.72 -15.96 33.51
N SER A 343 18.35 -15.96 34.69
CA SER A 343 17.75 -16.56 35.88
C SER A 343 16.46 -15.77 36.29
N PRO A 344 15.49 -16.42 36.96
CA PRO A 344 14.28 -15.74 37.46
C PRO A 344 14.60 -14.92 38.72
N ASP A 345 15.57 -14.02 38.60
CA ASP A 345 16.06 -13.11 39.65
C ASP A 345 15.95 -11.67 39.15
N PRO A 346 15.27 -10.77 39.88
CA PRO A 346 15.13 -9.38 39.48
C PRO A 346 16.45 -8.64 39.22
N ALA A 347 17.51 -8.96 40.00
CA ALA A 347 18.81 -8.33 39.84
C ALA A 347 19.50 -8.73 38.51
N ALA A 348 19.39 -10.01 38.16
CA ALA A 348 19.91 -10.51 36.88
C ALA A 348 19.16 -9.87 35.66
N VAL A 349 17.86 -9.69 35.78
CA VAL A 349 17.05 -9.03 34.73
C VAL A 349 17.40 -7.54 34.65
N ALA A 350 17.53 -6.85 35.78
CA ALA A 350 17.90 -5.44 35.84
C ALA A 350 19.25 -5.19 35.18
N ALA A 351 20.25 -6.03 35.47
CA ALA A 351 21.58 -5.93 34.85
C ALA A 351 21.54 -6.05 33.32
N GLU A 352 20.71 -6.98 32.77
CA GLU A 352 20.54 -7.11 31.31
C GLU A 352 19.79 -5.93 30.70
N LEU A 353 18.92 -5.26 31.45
CA LEU A 353 18.20 -4.07 31.01
C LEU A 353 19.03 -2.78 31.17
N GLY A 354 20.21 -2.84 31.78
CA GLY A 354 21.08 -1.68 32.04
C GLY A 354 20.58 -0.75 33.15
N LEU A 355 19.84 -1.30 34.13
CA LEU A 355 19.30 -0.61 35.30
C LEU A 355 20.21 -0.75 36.51
#